data_9b7fdc6fa2d9e083a46fb31d91fdaab2
#
_entry.id   9b7fdc6fa2d9e083a46fb31d91fdaab2
#
_cell.length_a   1.000
_cell.length_b   1.000
_cell.length_c   1.000
_cell.angle_alpha   90.00
_cell.angle_beta   90.00
_cell.angle_gamma   90.00
#
_symmetry.space_group_name_H-M   'P 1'
#
loop_
_entity.id
_entity.type
_entity.pdbx_description
1 polymer ?
#
loop_
_entity_poly.entity_id
_entity_poly.type
_entity_poly.pdbx_seq_one_letter_code
_entity_poly.pdbx_strand_id
1 'polypeptide(L)'
;MEAKGKGGDIPAWLSVALAFCLWYHIAMKTKIFAAATLSALFAGAFAITAKAVEMEYATPESQGVPSRAILKWIDACEKTFSAWNGSGALHGFVIVRNGKTIAEGSWKPFNTLEETHMLYSHSKSFTSTAIGFLVEEGKLDLDERVADIFPELTPTNATENLKSMRVRDLLTMNVGAKWDHKVHRFDDWGRTFMEKELQTKPGCGFKYDSDATYMLAAIVEKRSGEKLMDYLDKRFFKKIGIEKAWSTVSPQDIACGGWGMNMTTREMARFGLCYAQNGVWGGKNVIHPQWVQLATARHTFSGWRNVGVKALGEGSDWEQGYGFQFWRCRNNGYRADGAAGQLTLVYPDRNLVVSVNAGLGDMQKEVSLVSELILSNLKDGPLPEDAEAQGELKKRLKSLEIAPVKGSLEGVAKFLGKEIEVAKNSRGIKSVKLYRKPGEDGLRLVFKVKDATNDIPVGVGRWDEGVMRIDNQKAETLGAILGSQKAMTSGAMQEDGSFKLRIYLTGTTAYIDVVLAEKDGKIALAGELWGMNGVRFAGKHD
;
A
#
# COMPACT_ATOMS: atom_id res chain seq x y z
N MET A 1 -100.26 -4.12 -16.30
CA MET A 1 -99.40 -4.98 -17.17
C MET A 1 -98.14 -5.28 -16.44
N GLU A 2 -98.01 -6.49 -16.00
CA GLU A 2 -96.90 -7.02 -15.21
C GLU A 2 -95.59 -7.17 -16.08
N ALA A 3 -94.47 -6.88 -15.50
CA ALA A 3 -93.19 -7.38 -16.00
C ALA A 3 -92.39 -7.94 -14.83
N LYS A 4 -92.28 -9.25 -14.81
CA LYS A 4 -91.51 -10.08 -13.87
C LYS A 4 -90.03 -9.88 -14.10
N GLY A 5 -89.28 -9.48 -13.04
CA GLY A 5 -87.79 -9.54 -13.03
C GLY A 5 -87.31 -10.98 -12.80
N LYS A 6 -86.43 -11.47 -13.68
CA LYS A 6 -85.71 -12.73 -13.51
C LYS A 6 -84.53 -12.50 -12.63
N GLY A 7 -84.49 -13.16 -11.46
CA GLY A 7 -83.28 -13.35 -10.67
C GLY A 7 -82.27 -14.28 -11.42
N GLY A 8 -81.10 -13.78 -11.71
CA GLY A 8 -80.05 -14.61 -12.29
C GLY A 8 -79.26 -15.28 -11.18
N ASP A 9 -79.28 -16.61 -11.16
CA ASP A 9 -78.45 -17.40 -10.25
C ASP A 9 -76.92 -17.19 -10.56
N ILE A 10 -76.16 -16.91 -9.53
CA ILE A 10 -74.71 -16.80 -9.63
C ILE A 10 -74.14 -18.22 -9.91
N PRO A 11 -73.39 -18.43 -10.98
CA PRO A 11 -72.84 -19.76 -11.32
C PRO A 11 -71.98 -20.31 -10.19
N ALA A 12 -72.12 -21.55 -9.83
CA ALA A 12 -71.46 -22.26 -8.73
C ALA A 12 -69.94 -22.18 -8.81
N TRP A 13 -69.37 -22.00 -10.00
CA TRP A 13 -67.89 -21.83 -10.19
C TRP A 13 -67.38 -20.50 -9.67
N LEU A 14 -68.22 -19.44 -9.58
CA LEU A 14 -67.77 -18.14 -9.07
C LEU A 14 -67.64 -18.17 -7.54
N SER A 15 -68.46 -18.94 -6.87
CA SER A 15 -68.40 -19.16 -5.41
C SER A 15 -67.16 -19.95 -5.00
N VAL A 16 -66.73 -20.91 -5.81
CA VAL A 16 -65.53 -21.72 -5.60
C VAL A 16 -64.31 -20.89 -5.84
N ALA A 17 -64.28 -20.03 -6.87
CA ALA A 17 -63.16 -19.14 -7.16
C ALA A 17 -62.96 -18.10 -6.05
N LEU A 18 -64.01 -17.51 -5.50
CA LEU A 18 -63.91 -16.58 -4.38
C LEU A 18 -63.47 -17.26 -3.08
N ALA A 19 -63.88 -18.49 -2.80
CA ALA A 19 -63.39 -19.27 -1.66
C ALA A 19 -61.91 -19.64 -1.81
N PHE A 20 -61.47 -19.97 -3.01
CA PHE A 20 -60.05 -20.26 -3.28
C PHE A 20 -59.14 -19.02 -3.16
N CYS A 21 -59.59 -17.87 -3.64
CA CYS A 21 -58.86 -16.60 -3.48
C CYS A 21 -58.79 -16.17 -2.01
N LEU A 22 -59.86 -16.35 -1.21
CA LEU A 22 -59.88 -16.03 0.21
C LEU A 22 -58.96 -16.97 1.00
N TRP A 23 -58.99 -18.28 0.69
CA TRP A 23 -58.10 -19.27 1.32
C TRP A 23 -56.62 -19.06 0.97
N TYR A 24 -56.34 -18.71 -0.28
CA TYR A 24 -54.98 -18.38 -0.72
C TYR A 24 -54.43 -17.12 -0.04
N HIS A 25 -55.31 -16.10 0.14
CA HIS A 25 -54.92 -14.84 0.82
C HIS A 25 -54.69 -15.04 2.32
N ILE A 26 -55.47 -15.91 2.98
CA ILE A 26 -55.31 -16.24 4.41
C ILE A 26 -54.07 -17.15 4.60
N ALA A 27 -53.85 -18.13 3.73
CA ALA A 27 -52.69 -19.01 3.78
C ALA A 27 -51.36 -18.27 3.49
N MET A 28 -51.37 -17.26 2.61
CA MET A 28 -50.18 -16.40 2.38
C MET A 28 -49.88 -15.49 3.56
N LYS A 29 -50.92 -14.88 4.20
CA LYS A 29 -50.71 -14.03 5.39
C LYS A 29 -50.18 -14.83 6.58
N THR A 30 -50.66 -16.04 6.82
CA THR A 30 -50.15 -16.92 7.90
C THR A 30 -48.75 -17.41 7.63
N LYS A 31 -48.35 -17.72 6.39
CA LYS A 31 -46.98 -18.07 6.05
C LYS A 31 -46.00 -16.88 6.14
N ILE A 32 -46.46 -15.67 5.80
CA ILE A 32 -45.67 -14.45 5.95
C ILE A 32 -45.45 -14.10 7.42
N PHE A 33 -46.51 -14.26 8.28
CA PHE A 33 -46.36 -14.04 9.71
C PHE A 33 -45.52 -15.11 10.41
N ALA A 34 -45.59 -16.38 10.01
CA ALA A 34 -44.73 -17.44 10.54
C ALA A 34 -43.26 -17.28 10.09
N ALA A 35 -43.04 -16.84 8.86
CA ALA A 35 -41.69 -16.55 8.38
C ALA A 35 -41.08 -15.30 9.04
N ALA A 36 -41.89 -14.26 9.29
CA ALA A 36 -41.43 -13.04 9.97
C ALA A 36 -41.13 -13.26 11.47
N THR A 37 -41.92 -14.09 12.15
CA THR A 37 -41.69 -14.45 13.57
C THR A 37 -40.52 -15.42 13.73
N LEU A 38 -40.31 -16.39 12.83
CA LEU A 38 -39.11 -17.22 12.83
C LEU A 38 -37.84 -16.41 12.51
N SER A 39 -37.92 -15.46 11.58
CA SER A 39 -36.77 -14.56 11.27
C SER A 39 -36.46 -13.61 12.43
N ALA A 40 -37.46 -13.15 13.19
CA ALA A 40 -37.25 -12.30 14.36
C ALA A 40 -36.71 -13.08 15.58
N LEU A 41 -37.06 -14.35 15.73
CA LEU A 41 -36.51 -15.23 16.78
C LEU A 41 -35.09 -15.74 16.47
N PHE A 42 -34.68 -15.83 15.18
CA PHE A 42 -33.30 -16.11 14.77
C PHE A 42 -32.39 -14.87 14.69
N ALA A 43 -32.96 -13.66 14.62
CA ALA A 43 -32.16 -12.43 14.63
C ALA A 43 -31.71 -11.98 16.04
N GLY A 44 -32.22 -12.63 17.09
CA GLY A 44 -31.91 -12.30 18.50
C GLY A 44 -30.79 -13.12 19.15
N ALA A 45 -30.15 -14.05 18.44
CA ALA A 45 -29.04 -14.82 18.99
C ALA A 45 -28.04 -15.13 17.88
N PHE A 46 -26.91 -14.54 17.94
CA PHE A 46 -25.67 -14.62 17.17
C PHE A 46 -25.35 -13.34 16.36
N ALA A 47 -25.15 -12.24 17.07
CA ALA A 47 -24.06 -11.36 16.67
C ALA A 47 -22.75 -12.05 17.09
N ILE A 48 -22.45 -13.20 16.48
CA ILE A 48 -21.08 -13.64 16.35
C ILE A 48 -20.47 -12.60 15.43
N THR A 49 -19.68 -11.69 15.96
CA THR A 49 -18.69 -10.96 15.18
C THR A 49 -17.88 -12.04 14.49
N ALA A 50 -18.17 -12.29 13.23
CA ALA A 50 -17.40 -13.25 12.44
C ALA A 50 -15.97 -12.70 12.43
N LYS A 51 -15.11 -13.26 13.29
CA LYS A 51 -13.70 -12.94 13.28
C LYS A 51 -13.22 -13.18 11.86
N ALA A 52 -12.52 -12.23 11.28
CA ALA A 52 -12.02 -12.38 9.91
C ALA A 52 -11.23 -13.68 9.84
N VAL A 53 -11.45 -14.46 8.77
CA VAL A 53 -10.72 -15.71 8.57
C VAL A 53 -9.23 -15.37 8.50
N GLU A 54 -8.45 -15.92 9.42
CA GLU A 54 -7.00 -15.74 9.42
C GLU A 54 -6.37 -16.57 8.30
N MET A 55 -5.26 -16.07 7.72
CA MET A 55 -4.46 -16.86 6.78
C MET A 55 -3.82 -18.02 7.52
N GLU A 56 -4.06 -19.25 7.05
CA GLU A 56 -3.43 -20.43 7.60
C GLU A 56 -1.92 -20.47 7.27
N TYR A 57 -1.15 -21.09 8.16
CA TYR A 57 0.27 -21.36 7.91
C TYR A 57 0.48 -22.78 7.42
N ALA A 58 1.50 -22.97 6.57
CA ALA A 58 1.91 -24.27 6.07
C ALA A 58 3.43 -24.31 5.87
N THR A 59 4.01 -25.52 5.82
CA THR A 59 5.41 -25.65 5.40
C THR A 59 5.52 -25.36 3.90
N PRO A 60 6.61 -24.75 3.44
CA PRO A 60 6.80 -24.47 2.01
C PRO A 60 6.68 -25.72 1.16
N GLU A 61 7.29 -26.82 1.57
CA GLU A 61 7.26 -28.12 0.85
C GLU A 61 5.84 -28.65 0.68
N SER A 62 4.98 -28.55 1.69
CA SER A 62 3.57 -28.96 1.59
C SER A 62 2.79 -28.17 0.53
N GLN A 63 3.29 -27.02 0.15
CA GLN A 63 2.70 -26.11 -0.85
C GLN A 63 3.51 -26.07 -2.16
N GLY A 64 4.40 -27.04 -2.38
CA GLY A 64 5.18 -27.16 -3.61
C GLY A 64 6.28 -26.12 -3.76
N VAL A 65 6.78 -25.56 -2.67
CA VAL A 65 7.88 -24.59 -2.65
C VAL A 65 9.04 -25.14 -1.83
N PRO A 66 10.23 -25.30 -2.40
CA PRO A 66 11.37 -25.73 -1.57
C PRO A 66 11.76 -24.65 -0.56
N SER A 67 11.92 -24.98 0.72
CA SER A 67 12.46 -24.07 1.75
C SER A 67 13.82 -23.49 1.33
N ARG A 68 14.64 -24.29 0.63
CA ARG A 68 15.93 -23.85 0.07
C ARG A 68 15.79 -22.73 -0.98
N ALA A 69 14.66 -22.66 -1.72
CA ALA A 69 14.41 -21.57 -2.65
C ALA A 69 14.16 -20.24 -1.93
N ILE A 70 13.42 -20.29 -0.81
CA ILE A 70 13.17 -19.11 0.03
C ILE A 70 14.46 -18.64 0.69
N LEU A 71 15.27 -19.56 1.23
CA LEU A 71 16.59 -19.23 1.78
C LEU A 71 17.48 -18.54 0.76
N LYS A 72 17.59 -19.09 -0.46
CA LYS A 72 18.35 -18.50 -1.56
C LYS A 72 17.83 -17.12 -1.96
N TRP A 73 16.51 -16.92 -1.92
CA TRP A 73 15.90 -15.62 -2.21
C TRP A 73 16.27 -14.59 -1.13
N ILE A 74 16.20 -14.95 0.17
CA ILE A 74 16.62 -14.08 1.27
C ILE A 74 18.09 -13.68 1.10
N ASP A 75 18.98 -14.65 0.88
CA ASP A 75 20.42 -14.40 0.73
C ASP A 75 20.73 -13.54 -0.50
N ALA A 76 20.04 -13.78 -1.62
CA ALA A 76 20.19 -12.98 -2.83
C ALA A 76 19.70 -11.55 -2.63
N CYS A 77 18.60 -11.35 -1.91
CA CYS A 77 18.11 -10.03 -1.54
C CYS A 77 19.12 -9.27 -0.66
N GLU A 78 19.62 -9.88 0.40
CA GLU A 78 20.62 -9.23 1.28
C GLU A 78 21.95 -8.95 0.59
N LYS A 79 22.36 -9.82 -0.34
CA LYS A 79 23.55 -9.59 -1.16
C LYS A 79 23.36 -8.45 -2.16
N THR A 80 22.19 -8.36 -2.78
CA THR A 80 21.88 -7.35 -3.80
C THR A 80 21.60 -5.99 -3.17
N PHE A 81 20.79 -5.99 -2.11
CA PHE A 81 20.32 -4.80 -1.43
C PHE A 81 20.99 -4.68 -0.06
N SER A 82 22.03 -3.90 -0.02
CA SER A 82 22.75 -3.62 1.21
C SER A 82 22.49 -2.18 1.65
N ALA A 83 21.98 -2.04 2.85
CA ALA A 83 21.75 -0.74 3.47
C ALA A 83 22.99 0.16 3.47
N TRP A 84 24.18 -0.43 3.41
CA TRP A 84 25.45 0.28 3.58
C TRP A 84 26.14 0.62 2.26
N ASN A 85 25.66 0.14 1.12
CA ASN A 85 26.19 0.48 -0.20
C ASN A 85 25.28 1.43 -1.02
N GLY A 86 24.20 1.94 -0.39
CA GLY A 86 23.26 2.86 -1.04
C GLY A 86 22.19 2.18 -1.90
N SER A 87 22.19 0.84 -2.01
CA SER A 87 21.14 0.12 -2.77
C SER A 87 19.83 -0.07 -2.00
N GLY A 88 19.83 0.26 -0.70
CA GLY A 88 18.66 0.12 0.17
C GLY A 88 18.60 -1.22 0.89
N ALA A 89 17.43 -1.54 1.47
CA ALA A 89 17.21 -2.80 2.19
C ALA A 89 15.74 -3.24 2.10
N LEU A 90 15.50 -4.55 2.25
CA LEU A 90 14.18 -5.07 2.54
C LEU A 90 13.85 -4.79 4.02
N HIS A 91 12.57 -4.52 4.27
CA HIS A 91 12.06 -4.26 5.62
C HIS A 91 11.21 -5.42 6.13
N GLY A 92 10.43 -6.05 5.26
CA GLY A 92 9.66 -7.25 5.59
C GLY A 92 8.99 -7.86 4.38
N PHE A 93 8.54 -9.10 4.53
CA PHE A 93 7.87 -9.84 3.46
C PHE A 93 6.87 -10.88 4.00
N VAL A 94 5.93 -11.26 3.15
CA VAL A 94 5.02 -12.40 3.33
C VAL A 94 4.89 -13.14 2.01
N ILE A 95 5.08 -14.45 2.03
CA ILE A 95 4.86 -15.35 0.87
C ILE A 95 3.67 -16.24 1.16
N VAL A 96 2.67 -16.17 0.27
CA VAL A 96 1.46 -16.99 0.34
C VAL A 96 1.39 -17.90 -0.88
N ARG A 97 1.16 -19.17 -0.66
CA ARG A 97 1.00 -20.19 -1.71
C ARG A 97 -0.23 -21.03 -1.42
N ASN A 98 -1.10 -21.23 -2.43
CA ASN A 98 -2.36 -21.98 -2.31
C ASN A 98 -3.24 -21.51 -1.14
N GLY A 99 -3.27 -20.20 -0.87
CA GLY A 99 -4.04 -19.62 0.22
C GLY A 99 -3.39 -19.69 1.61
N LYS A 100 -2.20 -20.27 1.72
CA LYS A 100 -1.50 -20.46 3.01
C LYS A 100 -0.20 -19.64 3.06
N THR A 101 0.08 -19.01 4.20
CA THR A 101 1.37 -18.37 4.47
C THR A 101 2.44 -19.44 4.64
N ILE A 102 3.45 -19.42 3.79
CA ILE A 102 4.56 -20.39 3.81
C ILE A 102 5.85 -19.83 4.35
N ALA A 103 6.01 -18.51 4.31
CA ALA A 103 7.12 -17.79 4.95
C ALA A 103 6.74 -16.33 5.15
N GLU A 104 7.20 -15.75 6.25
CA GLU A 104 7.13 -14.32 6.51
C GLU A 104 8.28 -13.90 7.41
N GLY A 105 8.71 -12.66 7.30
CA GLY A 105 9.78 -12.12 8.12
C GLY A 105 9.90 -10.61 8.03
N SER A 106 10.55 -10.04 9.03
CA SER A 106 10.87 -8.61 9.07
C SER A 106 12.33 -8.45 9.45
N TRP A 107 13.06 -7.62 8.72
CA TRP A 107 14.47 -7.32 9.05
C TRP A 107 14.53 -6.28 10.16
N LYS A 108 15.04 -6.66 11.33
CA LYS A 108 15.31 -5.67 12.38
C LYS A 108 16.20 -4.54 11.81
N PRO A 109 15.97 -3.28 12.15
CA PRO A 109 15.10 -2.79 13.22
C PRO A 109 13.63 -2.60 12.81
N PHE A 110 13.20 -3.02 11.63
CA PHE A 110 11.81 -2.95 11.20
C PHE A 110 10.97 -4.07 11.81
N ASN A 111 9.67 -3.80 11.95
CA ASN A 111 8.67 -4.78 12.39
C ASN A 111 7.40 -4.66 11.54
N THR A 112 7.55 -4.73 10.22
CA THR A 112 6.47 -4.47 9.26
C THR A 112 5.37 -5.54 9.24
N LEU A 113 5.59 -6.68 9.90
CA LEU A 113 4.53 -7.67 10.11
C LEU A 113 3.47 -7.20 11.12
N GLU A 114 3.85 -6.33 12.07
CA GLU A 114 2.98 -5.84 13.14
C GLU A 114 2.77 -4.32 13.12
N GLU A 115 3.72 -3.57 12.59
CA GLU A 115 3.69 -2.11 12.48
C GLU A 115 3.39 -1.71 11.04
N THR A 116 2.59 -0.64 10.88
CA THR A 116 2.25 -0.14 9.55
C THR A 116 3.45 0.52 8.89
N HIS A 117 3.55 0.34 7.60
CA HIS A 117 4.57 0.93 6.75
C HIS A 117 3.90 1.72 5.62
N MET A 118 4.51 2.84 5.22
CA MET A 118 4.03 3.68 4.12
C MET A 118 4.04 2.91 2.80
N LEU A 119 2.89 2.88 2.11
CA LEU A 119 2.71 2.09 0.89
C LEU A 119 2.98 2.86 -0.40
N TYR A 120 3.08 4.18 -0.37
CA TYR A 120 3.17 5.00 -1.58
C TYR A 120 2.08 4.63 -2.61
N SER A 121 2.46 4.47 -3.86
CA SER A 121 1.54 4.19 -4.98
C SER A 121 0.80 2.85 -4.90
N HIS A 122 1.22 1.92 -4.05
CA HIS A 122 0.45 0.70 -3.77
C HIS A 122 -0.98 1.05 -3.31
N SER A 123 -1.17 2.20 -2.66
CA SER A 123 -2.47 2.78 -2.27
C SER A 123 -3.48 2.83 -3.43
N LYS A 124 -3.01 3.00 -4.66
CA LYS A 124 -3.84 3.12 -5.86
C LYS A 124 -4.75 1.92 -6.09
N SER A 125 -4.24 0.72 -5.81
CA SER A 125 -5.00 -0.51 -6.00
C SER A 125 -6.17 -0.63 -5.03
N PHE A 126 -6.05 -0.09 -3.83
CA PHE A 126 -7.16 0.01 -2.87
C PHE A 126 -8.21 1.03 -3.31
N THR A 127 -7.77 2.18 -3.83
CA THR A 127 -8.68 3.18 -4.40
C THR A 127 -9.45 2.62 -5.60
N SER A 128 -8.78 1.85 -6.46
CA SER A 128 -9.42 1.10 -7.55
C SER A 128 -10.48 0.12 -7.02
N THR A 129 -10.18 -0.60 -5.96
CA THR A 129 -11.12 -1.54 -5.32
C THR A 129 -12.39 -0.79 -4.83
N ALA A 130 -12.23 0.40 -4.25
CA ALA A 130 -13.36 1.24 -3.85
C ALA A 130 -14.22 1.68 -5.05
N ILE A 131 -13.60 2.02 -6.19
CA ILE A 131 -14.33 2.30 -7.43
C ILE A 131 -15.12 1.05 -7.88
N GLY A 132 -14.53 -0.15 -7.74
CA GLY A 132 -15.22 -1.41 -8.04
C GLY A 132 -16.51 -1.59 -7.25
N PHE A 133 -16.51 -1.26 -5.97
CA PHE A 133 -17.71 -1.30 -5.15
C PHE A 133 -18.77 -0.27 -5.58
N LEU A 134 -18.37 0.93 -5.98
CA LEU A 134 -19.34 1.91 -6.52
C LEU A 134 -19.99 1.42 -7.80
N VAL A 135 -19.24 0.76 -8.68
CA VAL A 135 -19.76 0.17 -9.92
C VAL A 135 -20.72 -0.98 -9.60
N GLU A 136 -20.34 -1.87 -8.68
CA GLU A 136 -21.20 -2.97 -8.20
C GLU A 136 -22.50 -2.46 -7.55
N GLU A 137 -22.43 -1.37 -6.79
CA GLU A 137 -23.58 -0.70 -6.16
C GLU A 137 -24.44 0.11 -7.16
N GLY A 138 -24.07 0.16 -8.44
CA GLY A 138 -24.76 0.96 -9.46
C GLY A 138 -24.68 2.49 -9.24
N LYS A 139 -23.72 2.95 -8.44
CA LYS A 139 -23.52 4.37 -8.11
C LYS A 139 -22.55 5.10 -9.06
N LEU A 140 -21.85 4.36 -9.90
CA LEU A 140 -20.85 4.88 -10.83
C LEU A 140 -20.81 4.04 -12.10
N ASP A 141 -20.77 4.71 -13.26
CA ASP A 141 -20.42 4.11 -14.55
C ASP A 141 -18.97 4.49 -14.92
N LEU A 142 -18.22 3.55 -15.48
CA LEU A 142 -16.84 3.77 -15.90
C LEU A 142 -16.74 4.75 -17.09
N ASP A 143 -17.81 4.91 -17.86
CA ASP A 143 -17.90 5.84 -18.97
C ASP A 143 -18.44 7.23 -18.59
N GLU A 144 -18.80 7.43 -17.32
CA GLU A 144 -19.18 8.73 -16.79
C GLU A 144 -18.06 9.75 -16.93
N ARG A 145 -18.39 10.95 -17.33
CA ARG A 145 -17.42 12.04 -17.51
C ARG A 145 -17.07 12.65 -16.14
N VAL A 146 -15.79 12.84 -15.91
CA VAL A 146 -15.30 13.47 -14.66
C VAL A 146 -15.87 14.88 -14.49
N ALA A 147 -16.02 15.62 -15.59
CA ALA A 147 -16.63 16.95 -15.60
C ALA A 147 -18.11 16.96 -15.17
N ASP A 148 -18.86 15.89 -15.47
CA ASP A 148 -20.26 15.75 -15.05
C ASP A 148 -20.37 15.36 -13.56
N ILE A 149 -19.36 14.66 -13.05
CA ILE A 149 -19.28 14.32 -11.61
C ILE A 149 -18.90 15.56 -10.79
N PHE A 150 -18.01 16.42 -11.32
CA PHE A 150 -17.49 17.61 -10.64
C PHE A 150 -17.75 18.90 -11.47
N PRO A 151 -19.02 19.27 -11.73
CA PRO A 151 -19.31 20.50 -12.49
C PRO A 151 -18.79 21.75 -11.79
N GLU A 152 -18.74 21.76 -10.44
CA GLU A 152 -18.22 22.86 -9.62
C GLU A 152 -16.70 23.07 -9.72
N LEU A 153 -15.95 22.03 -10.09
CA LEU A 153 -14.51 22.09 -10.30
C LEU A 153 -14.12 22.32 -11.77
N THR A 154 -15.06 22.10 -12.69
CA THR A 154 -14.81 22.19 -14.12
C THR A 154 -14.75 23.66 -14.57
N PRO A 155 -13.62 24.12 -15.16
CA PRO A 155 -13.52 25.49 -15.64
C PRO A 155 -14.58 25.81 -16.70
N THR A 156 -15.10 27.01 -16.70
CA THR A 156 -16.07 27.47 -17.73
C THR A 156 -15.51 27.43 -19.14
N ASN A 157 -14.20 27.62 -19.28
CA ASN A 157 -13.44 27.54 -20.53
C ASN A 157 -12.78 26.18 -20.77
N ALA A 158 -13.23 25.13 -20.07
CA ALA A 158 -12.70 23.78 -20.22
C ALA A 158 -12.75 23.31 -21.68
N THR A 159 -11.65 22.74 -22.16
CA THR A 159 -11.56 22.17 -23.52
C THR A 159 -12.44 20.92 -23.64
N GLU A 160 -12.84 20.61 -24.88
CA GLU A 160 -13.62 19.40 -25.18
C GLU A 160 -12.87 18.11 -24.75
N ASN A 161 -11.55 18.10 -24.85
CA ASN A 161 -10.76 16.98 -24.34
C ASN A 161 -10.94 16.82 -22.83
N LEU A 162 -10.83 17.91 -22.05
CA LEU A 162 -11.02 17.84 -20.60
C LEU A 162 -12.43 17.36 -20.23
N LYS A 163 -13.46 17.92 -20.89
CA LYS A 163 -14.87 17.53 -20.70
C LYS A 163 -15.14 16.06 -21.09
N SER A 164 -14.36 15.49 -22.02
CA SER A 164 -14.53 14.12 -22.49
C SER A 164 -13.87 13.07 -21.58
N MET A 165 -13.07 13.48 -20.59
CA MET A 165 -12.35 12.59 -19.67
C MET A 165 -13.34 11.75 -18.86
N ARG A 166 -13.15 10.44 -18.85
CA ARG A 166 -14.01 9.46 -18.16
C ARG A 166 -13.34 8.87 -16.94
N VAL A 167 -14.11 8.25 -16.06
CA VAL A 167 -13.59 7.51 -14.90
C VAL A 167 -12.58 6.45 -15.32
N ARG A 168 -12.83 5.70 -16.41
CA ARG A 168 -11.90 4.71 -16.94
C ARG A 168 -10.56 5.28 -17.36
N ASP A 169 -10.52 6.54 -17.82
CA ASP A 169 -9.27 7.19 -18.23
C ASP A 169 -8.38 7.50 -17.01
N LEU A 170 -9.00 7.83 -15.87
CA LEU A 170 -8.32 7.95 -14.58
C LEU A 170 -7.75 6.59 -14.12
N LEU A 171 -8.59 5.52 -14.18
CA LEU A 171 -8.21 4.17 -13.76
C LEU A 171 -7.05 3.61 -14.58
N THR A 172 -7.01 3.88 -15.87
CA THR A 172 -6.00 3.36 -16.80
C THR A 172 -4.79 4.27 -16.97
N MET A 173 -4.71 5.40 -16.26
CA MET A 173 -3.64 6.39 -16.42
C MET A 173 -3.55 6.97 -17.82
N ASN A 174 -4.69 7.13 -18.52
CA ASN A 174 -4.80 7.66 -19.86
C ASN A 174 -5.43 9.06 -19.88
N VAL A 175 -5.12 9.89 -18.90
CA VAL A 175 -5.67 11.24 -18.74
C VAL A 175 -5.26 12.18 -19.89
N GLY A 176 -4.09 11.97 -20.48
CA GLY A 176 -3.57 12.82 -21.56
C GLY A 176 -2.94 14.13 -21.09
N ALA A 177 -2.74 14.32 -19.77
CA ALA A 177 -2.21 15.56 -19.20
C ALA A 177 -0.73 15.80 -19.51
N LYS A 178 -0.34 17.07 -19.59
CA LYS A 178 1.06 17.53 -19.63
C LYS A 178 1.77 17.23 -18.32
N TRP A 179 3.09 17.08 -18.40
CA TRP A 179 3.96 16.47 -17.34
C TRP A 179 4.10 17.35 -16.16
N ASP A 180 3.56 18.19 -15.56
CA ASP A 180 4.08 18.98 -14.43
C ASP A 180 3.09 19.49 -13.37
N HIS A 181 1.82 19.15 -13.46
CA HIS A 181 0.90 19.53 -12.39
C HIS A 181 0.87 18.45 -11.32
N LYS A 182 1.55 18.70 -10.21
CA LYS A 182 1.42 17.90 -8.98
C LYS A 182 0.48 18.65 -8.05
N VAL A 183 -0.76 18.18 -7.94
CA VAL A 183 -1.82 18.85 -7.17
C VAL A 183 -1.40 19.15 -5.72
N HIS A 184 -0.57 18.31 -5.11
CA HIS A 184 -0.08 18.50 -3.74
C HIS A 184 0.79 19.75 -3.52
N ARG A 185 1.09 20.51 -4.57
CA ARG A 185 1.77 21.83 -4.47
C ARG A 185 0.81 22.98 -4.29
N PHE A 186 -0.50 22.73 -4.41
CA PHE A 186 -1.55 23.74 -4.41
C PHE A 186 -2.53 23.48 -3.26
N ASP A 187 -3.37 24.45 -2.98
CA ASP A 187 -4.31 24.35 -1.85
C ASP A 187 -5.64 23.68 -2.25
N ASP A 188 -6.06 23.75 -3.53
CA ASP A 188 -7.25 23.06 -4.06
C ASP A 188 -6.85 22.01 -5.10
N TRP A 189 -6.80 20.76 -4.68
CA TRP A 189 -6.32 19.67 -5.53
C TRP A 189 -7.29 19.29 -6.64
N GLY A 190 -8.59 19.29 -6.33
CA GLY A 190 -9.61 18.93 -7.32
C GLY A 190 -9.66 19.96 -8.45
N ARG A 191 -9.70 21.23 -8.10
CA ARG A 191 -9.67 22.33 -9.09
C ARG A 191 -8.37 22.31 -9.88
N THR A 192 -7.23 22.19 -9.24
CA THR A 192 -5.91 22.11 -9.90
C THR A 192 -5.86 20.94 -10.88
N PHE A 193 -6.46 19.79 -10.54
CA PHE A 193 -6.54 18.69 -11.49
C PHE A 193 -7.41 19.03 -12.70
N MET A 194 -8.56 19.64 -12.50
CA MET A 194 -9.49 20.02 -13.57
C MET A 194 -9.01 21.21 -14.40
N GLU A 195 -7.96 21.89 -13.98
CA GLU A 195 -7.28 22.96 -14.75
C GLU A 195 -6.08 22.46 -15.56
N LYS A 196 -5.79 21.15 -15.54
CA LYS A 196 -4.66 20.56 -16.27
C LYS A 196 -4.79 20.77 -17.78
N GLU A 197 -3.69 21.23 -18.38
CA GLU A 197 -3.54 21.21 -19.84
C GLU A 197 -3.38 19.78 -20.34
N LEU A 198 -4.24 19.37 -21.27
CA LEU A 198 -4.16 18.06 -21.91
C LEU A 198 -3.40 18.17 -23.23
N GLN A 199 -2.38 17.33 -23.42
CA GLN A 199 -1.61 17.23 -24.67
C GLN A 199 -2.24 16.27 -25.66
N THR A 200 -2.97 15.27 -25.15
CA THR A 200 -3.66 14.28 -25.98
C THR A 200 -5.10 14.13 -25.51
N LYS A 201 -5.93 13.55 -26.35
CA LYS A 201 -7.30 13.17 -25.96
C LYS A 201 -7.21 12.11 -24.85
N PRO A 202 -8.05 12.18 -23.78
CA PRO A 202 -8.17 11.13 -22.79
C PRO A 202 -8.47 9.77 -23.46
N GLY A 203 -7.92 8.72 -22.91
CA GLY A 203 -7.95 7.37 -23.50
C GLY A 203 -6.83 7.09 -24.52
N CYS A 204 -6.05 8.10 -24.93
CA CYS A 204 -5.02 7.99 -25.96
C CYS A 204 -3.60 8.07 -25.39
N GLY A 205 -3.13 7.00 -24.77
CA GLY A 205 -1.74 6.91 -24.32
C GLY A 205 -1.57 6.95 -22.81
N PHE A 206 -0.79 6.00 -22.34
CA PHE A 206 -0.46 5.82 -20.94
C PHE A 206 0.52 6.88 -20.44
N LYS A 207 0.16 7.47 -19.31
CA LYS A 207 1.04 8.35 -18.57
C LYS A 207 0.71 8.27 -17.09
N TYR A 208 1.62 7.70 -16.32
CA TYR A 208 1.42 7.51 -14.88
C TYR A 208 1.19 8.84 -14.17
N ASP A 209 0.02 9.01 -13.57
CA ASP A 209 -0.43 10.25 -12.93
C ASP A 209 -1.11 9.95 -11.59
N SER A 210 -0.44 10.26 -10.49
CA SER A 210 -0.98 10.03 -9.15
C SER A 210 -2.17 10.94 -8.82
N ASP A 211 -2.25 12.10 -9.47
CA ASP A 211 -3.35 13.06 -9.28
C ASP A 211 -4.66 12.49 -9.85
N ALA A 212 -4.58 11.66 -10.91
CA ALA A 212 -5.74 10.95 -11.45
C ALA A 212 -6.35 10.01 -10.39
N THR A 213 -5.51 9.38 -9.56
CA THR A 213 -6.02 8.51 -8.48
C THR A 213 -6.57 9.31 -7.31
N TYR A 214 -6.04 10.49 -7.02
CA TYR A 214 -6.69 11.41 -6.08
C TYR A 214 -8.12 11.74 -6.53
N MET A 215 -8.34 12.01 -7.81
CA MET A 215 -9.70 12.24 -8.34
C MET A 215 -10.57 10.99 -8.23
N LEU A 216 -10.03 9.78 -8.36
CA LEU A 216 -10.78 8.55 -8.07
C LEU A 216 -11.21 8.48 -6.59
N ALA A 217 -10.33 8.85 -5.65
CA ALA A 217 -10.69 8.95 -4.24
C ALA A 217 -11.80 9.99 -3.99
N ALA A 218 -11.69 11.17 -4.62
CA ALA A 218 -12.71 12.20 -4.57
C ALA A 218 -14.06 11.71 -5.15
N ILE A 219 -14.05 10.92 -6.23
CA ILE A 219 -15.24 10.28 -6.80
C ILE A 219 -15.86 9.32 -5.79
N VAL A 220 -15.05 8.50 -5.10
CA VAL A 220 -15.56 7.58 -4.07
C VAL A 220 -16.28 8.36 -2.98
N GLU A 221 -15.67 9.40 -2.42
CA GLU A 221 -16.28 10.20 -1.35
C GLU A 221 -17.53 10.93 -1.83
N LYS A 222 -17.51 11.51 -3.03
CA LYS A 222 -18.66 12.21 -3.60
C LYS A 222 -19.86 11.29 -3.89
N ARG A 223 -19.62 10.11 -4.44
CA ARG A 223 -20.68 9.17 -4.84
C ARG A 223 -21.22 8.32 -3.69
N SER A 224 -20.38 8.00 -2.72
CA SER A 224 -20.80 7.23 -1.54
C SER A 224 -21.32 8.09 -0.40
N GLY A 225 -20.86 9.35 -0.28
CA GLY A 225 -21.06 10.19 0.90
C GLY A 225 -20.21 9.77 2.10
N GLU A 226 -19.26 8.86 1.91
CA GLU A 226 -18.38 8.32 2.96
C GLU A 226 -16.90 8.64 2.66
N LYS A 227 -16.07 8.83 3.68
CA LYS A 227 -14.62 8.93 3.50
C LYS A 227 -14.07 7.64 2.89
N LEU A 228 -13.07 7.74 1.99
CA LEU A 228 -12.50 6.57 1.30
C LEU A 228 -12.10 5.44 2.25
N MET A 229 -11.45 5.77 3.38
CA MET A 229 -11.01 4.75 4.34
C MET A 229 -12.18 4.08 5.04
N ASP A 230 -13.22 4.84 5.44
CA ASP A 230 -14.44 4.30 6.04
C ASP A 230 -15.23 3.44 5.05
N TYR A 231 -15.28 3.88 3.78
CA TYR A 231 -15.93 3.15 2.69
C TYR A 231 -15.27 1.79 2.46
N LEU A 232 -13.93 1.75 2.42
CA LEU A 232 -13.15 0.52 2.30
C LEU A 232 -13.25 -0.35 3.56
N ASP A 233 -13.21 0.24 4.75
CA ASP A 233 -13.30 -0.49 6.01
C ASP A 233 -14.60 -1.32 6.10
N LYS A 234 -15.73 -0.68 5.84
CA LYS A 234 -17.06 -1.33 5.88
C LYS A 234 -17.22 -2.43 4.83
N ARG A 235 -16.72 -2.24 3.62
CA ARG A 235 -16.97 -3.13 2.47
C ARG A 235 -15.91 -4.19 2.27
N PHE A 236 -14.69 -3.91 2.70
CA PHE A 236 -13.54 -4.71 2.36
C PHE A 236 -12.64 -5.04 3.55
N PHE A 237 -12.05 -4.04 4.22
CA PHE A 237 -10.98 -4.27 5.19
C PHE A 237 -11.38 -5.21 6.32
N LYS A 238 -12.49 -4.93 7.00
CA LYS A 238 -13.02 -5.79 8.08
C LYS A 238 -13.29 -7.22 7.63
N LYS A 239 -13.71 -7.40 6.36
CA LYS A 239 -14.04 -8.73 5.84
C LYS A 239 -12.83 -9.61 5.64
N ILE A 240 -11.67 -9.02 5.33
CA ILE A 240 -10.41 -9.74 5.09
C ILE A 240 -9.38 -9.57 6.22
N GLY A 241 -9.77 -8.93 7.33
CA GLY A 241 -8.91 -8.75 8.51
C GLY A 241 -7.79 -7.73 8.33
N ILE A 242 -8.03 -6.66 7.59
CA ILE A 242 -7.19 -5.45 7.58
C ILE A 242 -7.72 -4.53 8.67
N GLU A 243 -6.91 -4.22 9.69
CA GLU A 243 -7.33 -3.52 10.90
C GLU A 243 -6.51 -2.27 11.18
N LYS A 244 -5.27 -2.21 10.66
CA LYS A 244 -4.31 -1.16 10.97
C LYS A 244 -4.16 -0.11 9.87
N ALA A 245 -4.95 -0.22 8.79
CA ALA A 245 -4.86 0.67 7.65
C ALA A 245 -5.27 2.10 7.97
N TRP A 246 -4.47 3.07 7.54
CA TRP A 246 -4.80 4.49 7.59
C TRP A 246 -4.21 5.23 6.39
N SER A 247 -4.67 6.45 6.11
CA SER A 247 -4.19 7.26 4.97
C SER A 247 -4.04 8.72 5.35
N THR A 248 -3.11 9.39 4.67
CA THR A 248 -3.04 10.85 4.66
C THR A 248 -4.16 11.44 3.80
N VAL A 249 -4.54 12.67 4.08
CA VAL A 249 -5.59 13.42 3.37
C VAL A 249 -5.05 14.68 2.73
N SER A 250 -5.77 15.20 1.73
CA SER A 250 -5.56 16.50 1.09
C SER A 250 -6.01 17.65 2.00
N PRO A 251 -5.74 18.94 1.62
CA PRO A 251 -6.31 20.10 2.32
C PRO A 251 -7.84 20.13 2.33
N GLN A 252 -8.51 19.41 1.39
CA GLN A 252 -9.96 19.25 1.34
C GLN A 252 -10.49 18.11 2.21
N ASP A 253 -9.63 17.51 3.05
CA ASP A 253 -9.96 16.33 3.88
C ASP A 253 -10.44 15.12 3.05
N ILE A 254 -9.92 14.97 1.83
CA ILE A 254 -10.13 13.81 0.95
C ILE A 254 -8.86 12.95 1.01
N ALA A 255 -9.00 11.64 1.14
CA ALA A 255 -7.85 10.74 1.13
C ALA A 255 -6.99 10.93 -0.14
N CYS A 256 -5.66 10.92 0.02
CA CYS A 256 -4.75 11.11 -1.13
C CYS A 256 -4.96 10.06 -2.23
N GLY A 257 -5.46 8.87 -1.89
CA GLY A 257 -5.86 7.80 -2.80
C GLY A 257 -4.73 7.23 -3.65
N GLY A 258 -3.95 8.09 -4.30
CA GLY A 258 -2.80 7.73 -5.13
C GLY A 258 -1.52 7.43 -4.35
N TRP A 259 -1.49 7.77 -3.08
CA TRP A 259 -0.42 7.53 -2.09
C TRP A 259 -0.99 7.75 -0.68
N GLY A 260 -0.18 7.57 0.34
CA GLY A 260 -0.55 7.97 1.71
C GLY A 260 -1.16 6.88 2.55
N MET A 261 -1.56 5.73 1.97
CA MET A 261 -1.98 4.59 2.78
C MET A 261 -0.78 3.93 3.47
N ASN A 262 -1.03 3.43 4.65
CA ASN A 262 -0.09 2.71 5.49
C ASN A 262 -0.75 1.41 5.96
N MET A 263 -0.03 0.30 5.90
CA MET A 263 -0.49 -1.04 6.28
C MET A 263 0.69 -1.90 6.73
N THR A 264 0.39 -2.99 7.40
CA THR A 264 1.37 -4.04 7.67
C THR A 264 1.62 -4.89 6.41
N THR A 265 2.76 -5.59 6.34
CA THR A 265 3.04 -6.52 5.23
C THR A 265 2.03 -7.66 5.16
N ARG A 266 1.51 -8.12 6.32
CA ARG A 266 0.45 -9.13 6.38
C ARG A 266 -0.86 -8.64 5.78
N GLU A 267 -1.22 -7.38 6.02
CA GLU A 267 -2.43 -6.77 5.43
C GLU A 267 -2.30 -6.61 3.92
N MET A 268 -1.10 -6.26 3.42
CA MET A 268 -0.81 -6.27 1.99
C MET A 268 -0.98 -7.67 1.39
N ALA A 269 -0.52 -8.71 2.08
CA ALA A 269 -0.64 -10.09 1.63
C ALA A 269 -2.11 -10.56 1.63
N ARG A 270 -2.94 -10.16 2.60
CA ARG A 270 -4.39 -10.42 2.61
C ARG A 270 -5.08 -9.82 1.40
N PHE A 271 -4.73 -8.57 1.07
CA PHE A 271 -5.20 -7.90 -0.14
C PHE A 271 -4.84 -8.70 -1.39
N GLY A 272 -3.55 -9.04 -1.56
CA GLY A 272 -3.07 -9.82 -2.70
C GLY A 272 -3.74 -11.19 -2.82
N LEU A 273 -3.94 -11.88 -1.69
CA LEU A 273 -4.59 -13.19 -1.65
C LEU A 273 -6.07 -13.09 -2.07
N CYS A 274 -6.80 -12.07 -1.61
CA CYS A 274 -8.17 -11.85 -2.03
C CYS A 274 -8.26 -11.67 -3.56
N TYR A 275 -7.34 -10.91 -4.15
CA TYR A 275 -7.25 -10.74 -5.61
C TYR A 275 -6.82 -12.04 -6.32
N ALA A 276 -5.86 -12.79 -5.77
CA ALA A 276 -5.43 -14.10 -6.32
C ALA A 276 -6.57 -15.11 -6.36
N GLN A 277 -7.50 -15.03 -5.40
CA GLN A 277 -8.69 -15.86 -5.28
C GLN A 277 -9.91 -15.27 -6.00
N ASN A 278 -9.69 -14.38 -6.97
CA ASN A 278 -10.75 -13.76 -7.77
C ASN A 278 -11.84 -13.06 -6.92
N GLY A 279 -11.43 -12.40 -5.83
CA GLY A 279 -12.29 -11.64 -4.92
C GLY A 279 -12.94 -12.46 -3.79
N VAL A 280 -12.59 -13.74 -3.67
CA VAL A 280 -13.13 -14.62 -2.62
C VAL A 280 -12.27 -14.55 -1.36
N TRP A 281 -12.90 -14.49 -0.19
CA TRP A 281 -12.27 -14.61 1.11
C TRP A 281 -13.17 -15.42 2.06
N GLY A 282 -12.60 -16.46 2.68
CA GLY A 282 -13.35 -17.34 3.57
C GLY A 282 -14.58 -17.97 2.89
N GLY A 283 -14.50 -18.29 1.61
CA GLY A 283 -15.58 -18.86 0.81
C GLY A 283 -16.68 -17.88 0.39
N LYS A 284 -16.52 -16.57 0.65
CA LYS A 284 -17.48 -15.52 0.29
C LYS A 284 -16.89 -14.56 -0.72
N ASN A 285 -17.69 -14.13 -1.69
CA ASN A 285 -17.32 -13.03 -2.57
C ASN A 285 -17.24 -11.73 -1.76
N VAL A 286 -16.05 -11.16 -1.68
CA VAL A 286 -15.79 -9.87 -1.00
C VAL A 286 -15.63 -8.77 -2.03
N ILE A 287 -14.98 -9.08 -3.16
CA ILE A 287 -14.90 -8.24 -4.35
C ILE A 287 -15.59 -9.01 -5.48
N HIS A 288 -16.41 -8.33 -6.28
CA HIS A 288 -17.05 -8.98 -7.42
C HIS A 288 -16.01 -9.55 -8.39
N PRO A 289 -16.09 -10.83 -8.80
CA PRO A 289 -15.07 -11.46 -9.65
C PRO A 289 -14.81 -10.73 -10.97
N GLN A 290 -15.86 -10.17 -11.59
CA GLN A 290 -15.70 -9.36 -12.81
C GLN A 290 -14.86 -8.10 -12.57
N TRP A 291 -14.96 -7.47 -11.37
CA TRP A 291 -14.08 -6.35 -11.05
C TRP A 291 -12.62 -6.78 -10.96
N VAL A 292 -12.33 -7.89 -10.28
CA VAL A 292 -10.96 -8.42 -10.19
C VAL A 292 -10.39 -8.64 -11.59
N GLN A 293 -11.16 -9.28 -12.48
CA GLN A 293 -10.76 -9.54 -13.87
C GLN A 293 -10.52 -8.24 -14.64
N LEU A 294 -11.44 -7.27 -14.55
CA LEU A 294 -11.29 -5.96 -15.17
C LEU A 294 -10.09 -5.20 -14.60
N ALA A 295 -9.97 -5.11 -13.28
CA ALA A 295 -8.93 -4.32 -12.66
C ALA A 295 -7.53 -4.84 -12.98
N THR A 296 -7.36 -6.15 -13.11
CA THR A 296 -6.05 -6.78 -13.36
C THR A 296 -5.77 -7.07 -14.83
N ALA A 297 -6.76 -6.89 -15.72
CA ALA A 297 -6.55 -6.98 -17.17
C ALA A 297 -5.65 -5.85 -17.68
N ARG A 298 -4.99 -6.08 -18.80
CA ARG A 298 -4.23 -5.04 -19.48
C ARG A 298 -5.18 -4.18 -20.33
N HIS A 299 -5.35 -2.92 -19.94
CA HIS A 299 -6.15 -1.95 -20.68
C HIS A 299 -5.30 -1.02 -21.54
N THR A 300 -4.03 -0.83 -21.18
CA THR A 300 -3.11 0.06 -21.90
C THR A 300 -1.69 -0.49 -21.88
N PHE A 301 -0.88 -0.07 -22.86
CA PHE A 301 0.55 -0.34 -22.88
C PHE A 301 1.27 0.70 -22.03
N SER A 302 2.15 0.24 -21.14
CA SER A 302 2.89 1.10 -20.21
C SER A 302 4.33 1.42 -20.65
N GLY A 303 4.80 0.82 -21.73
CA GLY A 303 6.12 1.09 -22.29
C GLY A 303 6.15 2.40 -23.07
N TRP A 304 6.89 3.40 -22.54
CA TRP A 304 6.86 4.72 -23.14
C TRP A 304 8.08 5.14 -23.96
N ARG A 305 9.04 4.26 -24.15
CA ARG A 305 10.22 4.59 -24.96
C ARG A 305 10.35 3.82 -26.27
N ASN A 306 9.59 2.78 -26.48
CA ASN A 306 9.69 1.97 -27.70
C ASN A 306 8.29 1.67 -28.23
N VAL A 307 7.87 2.40 -29.23
CA VAL A 307 6.76 2.02 -30.13
C VAL A 307 7.13 0.79 -30.96
N GLY A 308 8.22 0.10 -30.65
CA GLY A 308 8.54 -1.22 -31.14
C GLY A 308 7.92 -2.24 -30.20
N VAL A 309 7.02 -3.04 -30.74
CA VAL A 309 6.34 -4.13 -30.06
C VAL A 309 7.40 -5.12 -29.55
N LYS A 310 7.88 -4.97 -28.33
CA LYS A 310 8.51 -6.08 -27.63
C LYS A 310 7.44 -7.12 -27.37
N ALA A 311 7.77 -8.38 -27.58
CA ALA A 311 6.87 -9.47 -27.26
C ALA A 311 6.48 -9.39 -25.78
N LEU A 312 5.24 -9.73 -25.45
CA LEU A 312 4.80 -9.84 -24.08
C LEU A 312 5.69 -10.83 -23.32
N GLY A 313 6.09 -10.44 -22.11
CA GLY A 313 7.01 -11.24 -21.31
C GLY A 313 8.49 -10.88 -21.46
N GLU A 314 8.83 -10.03 -22.45
CA GLU A 314 10.18 -9.48 -22.61
C GLU A 314 10.32 -8.10 -21.96
N GLY A 315 11.54 -7.68 -21.68
CA GLY A 315 11.85 -6.37 -21.11
C GLY A 315 11.53 -6.25 -19.62
N SER A 316 11.18 -5.04 -19.21
CA SER A 316 10.89 -4.69 -17.84
C SER A 316 9.47 -5.08 -17.42
N ASP A 317 9.26 -5.37 -16.13
CA ASP A 317 7.92 -5.55 -15.55
C ASP A 317 7.09 -4.26 -15.54
N TRP A 318 7.68 -3.08 -15.83
CA TRP A 318 6.95 -1.82 -16.06
C TRP A 318 6.53 -1.62 -17.51
N GLU A 319 6.88 -2.54 -18.43
CA GLU A 319 6.53 -2.52 -19.85
C GLU A 319 5.45 -3.54 -20.22
N GLN A 320 4.91 -4.30 -19.25
CA GLN A 320 3.92 -5.35 -19.52
C GLN A 320 2.47 -4.84 -19.62
N GLY A 321 2.27 -3.54 -19.43
CA GLY A 321 0.97 -2.88 -19.47
C GLY A 321 0.38 -2.58 -18.10
N TYR A 322 -0.79 -1.92 -18.12
CA TYR A 322 -1.45 -1.41 -16.93
C TYR A 322 -2.95 -1.71 -16.97
N GLY A 323 -3.49 -2.09 -15.82
CA GLY A 323 -4.92 -2.32 -15.60
C GLY A 323 -5.62 -1.10 -14.99
N PHE A 324 -6.63 -1.35 -14.16
CA PHE A 324 -7.25 -0.33 -13.32
C PHE A 324 -6.46 -0.17 -12.01
N GLN A 325 -5.36 0.60 -12.08
CA GLN A 325 -4.44 0.87 -10.98
C GLN A 325 -3.63 -0.36 -10.51
N PHE A 326 -3.37 -1.29 -11.44
CA PHE A 326 -2.48 -2.43 -11.29
C PHE A 326 -1.47 -2.47 -12.43
N TRP A 327 -0.20 -2.69 -12.13
CA TRP A 327 0.81 -3.00 -13.11
C TRP A 327 0.74 -4.46 -13.54
N ARG A 328 0.83 -4.72 -14.84
CA ARG A 328 1.04 -6.09 -15.32
C ARG A 328 2.51 -6.48 -15.14
N CYS A 329 2.74 -7.77 -14.94
CA CYS A 329 4.07 -8.35 -14.82
C CYS A 329 4.31 -9.38 -15.91
N ARG A 330 5.57 -9.73 -16.10
CA ARG A 330 5.94 -10.95 -16.83
C ARG A 330 5.29 -12.17 -16.12
N ASN A 331 5.33 -13.34 -16.77
CA ASN A 331 4.79 -14.59 -16.23
C ASN A 331 3.29 -14.50 -15.85
N ASN A 332 2.51 -13.75 -16.62
CA ASN A 332 1.08 -13.53 -16.43
C ASN A 332 0.69 -12.95 -15.05
N GLY A 333 1.66 -12.38 -14.33
CA GLY A 333 1.41 -11.74 -13.05
C GLY A 333 0.82 -10.32 -13.17
N TYR A 334 0.39 -9.80 -12.04
CA TYR A 334 0.08 -8.38 -11.82
C TYR A 334 0.50 -7.98 -10.41
N ARG A 335 0.55 -6.70 -10.17
CA ARG A 335 0.95 -6.21 -8.85
C ARG A 335 0.33 -4.87 -8.49
N ALA A 336 0.12 -4.66 -7.20
CA ALA A 336 0.07 -3.35 -6.57
C ALA A 336 1.52 -2.91 -6.32
N ASP A 337 1.83 -1.64 -6.66
CA ASP A 337 3.21 -1.17 -6.77
C ASP A 337 3.36 0.21 -6.12
N GLY A 338 4.25 0.30 -5.16
CA GLY A 338 4.60 1.54 -4.49
C GLY A 338 6.10 1.81 -4.56
N ALA A 339 6.45 3.08 -4.61
CA ALA A 339 7.83 3.53 -4.70
C ALA A 339 8.73 2.88 -3.63
N ALA A 340 9.97 2.67 -3.99
CA ALA A 340 11.00 2.09 -3.13
C ALA A 340 10.74 0.65 -2.67
N GLY A 341 9.94 -0.13 -3.42
CA GLY A 341 9.76 -1.56 -3.19
C GLY A 341 8.59 -1.92 -2.25
N GLN A 342 7.49 -1.16 -2.29
CA GLN A 342 6.26 -1.55 -1.63
C GLN A 342 5.43 -2.38 -2.61
N LEU A 343 5.62 -3.69 -2.65
CA LEU A 343 5.06 -4.55 -3.67
C LEU A 343 4.08 -5.59 -3.10
N THR A 344 3.01 -5.85 -3.83
CA THR A 344 2.23 -7.08 -3.71
C THR A 344 2.13 -7.71 -5.08
N LEU A 345 2.98 -8.68 -5.34
CA LEU A 345 3.05 -9.47 -6.56
C LEU A 345 2.03 -10.61 -6.49
N VAL A 346 1.22 -10.75 -7.52
CA VAL A 346 0.20 -11.80 -7.62
C VAL A 346 0.39 -12.57 -8.92
N TYR A 347 0.55 -13.89 -8.81
CA TYR A 347 0.65 -14.83 -9.92
C TYR A 347 -0.53 -15.81 -9.82
N PRO A 348 -1.71 -15.47 -10.38
CA PRO A 348 -2.94 -16.24 -10.16
C PRO A 348 -2.85 -17.67 -10.69
N ASP A 349 -2.24 -17.88 -11.86
CA ASP A 349 -2.03 -19.21 -12.44
C ASP A 349 -1.13 -20.11 -11.59
N ARG A 350 -0.44 -19.53 -10.63
CA ARG A 350 0.46 -20.22 -9.69
C ARG A 350 -0.03 -20.16 -8.25
N ASN A 351 -1.22 -19.61 -8.00
CA ASN A 351 -1.72 -19.37 -6.63
C ASN A 351 -0.63 -18.81 -5.68
N LEU A 352 0.20 -17.87 -6.18
CA LEU A 352 1.31 -17.28 -5.45
C LEU A 352 1.08 -15.79 -5.24
N VAL A 353 1.29 -15.35 -4.01
CA VAL A 353 1.35 -13.94 -3.63
C VAL A 353 2.65 -13.69 -2.88
N VAL A 354 3.36 -12.63 -3.23
CA VAL A 354 4.54 -12.17 -2.50
C VAL A 354 4.36 -10.69 -2.20
N SER A 355 4.24 -10.35 -0.93
CA SER A 355 4.17 -8.96 -0.46
C SER A 355 5.47 -8.56 0.20
N VAL A 356 5.97 -7.37 -0.12
CA VAL A 356 7.24 -6.85 0.38
C VAL A 356 7.09 -5.38 0.76
N ASN A 357 7.66 -5.01 1.91
CA ASN A 357 8.00 -3.63 2.24
C ASN A 357 9.52 -3.47 2.19
N ALA A 358 9.97 -2.38 1.61
CA ALA A 358 11.39 -2.13 1.41
C ALA A 358 11.73 -0.64 1.32
N GLY A 359 13.02 -0.33 1.28
CA GLY A 359 13.54 0.97 0.94
C GLY A 359 14.63 0.81 -0.14
N LEU A 360 14.22 0.53 -1.39
CA LEU A 360 15.11 0.14 -2.50
C LEU A 360 15.17 1.17 -3.62
N GLY A 361 16.32 1.23 -4.30
CA GLY A 361 16.48 1.98 -5.54
C GLY A 361 16.12 1.17 -6.79
N ASP A 362 16.41 -0.13 -6.81
CA ASP A 362 16.19 -1.02 -7.97
C ASP A 362 15.03 -2.00 -7.73
N MET A 363 13.82 -1.53 -7.99
CA MET A 363 12.60 -2.32 -7.86
C MET A 363 12.47 -3.41 -8.94
N GLN A 364 13.11 -3.23 -10.14
CA GLN A 364 13.09 -4.27 -11.16
C GLN A 364 13.87 -5.50 -10.69
N LYS A 365 15.00 -5.30 -10.03
CA LYS A 365 15.79 -6.40 -9.48
C LYS A 365 15.03 -7.12 -8.37
N GLU A 366 14.27 -6.39 -7.55
CA GLU A 366 13.38 -6.97 -6.53
C GLU A 366 12.36 -7.93 -7.15
N VAL A 367 11.61 -7.48 -8.17
CA VAL A 367 10.65 -8.32 -8.91
C VAL A 367 11.34 -9.51 -9.58
N SER A 368 12.51 -9.28 -10.18
CA SER A 368 13.28 -10.33 -10.86
C SER A 368 13.73 -11.43 -9.91
N LEU A 369 14.20 -11.09 -8.70
CA LEU A 369 14.59 -12.08 -7.68
C LEU A 369 13.42 -12.98 -7.25
N VAL A 370 12.20 -12.44 -7.14
CA VAL A 370 11.01 -13.26 -6.89
C VAL A 370 10.76 -14.21 -8.05
N SER A 371 10.82 -13.74 -9.29
CA SER A 371 10.61 -14.57 -10.48
C SER A 371 11.69 -15.65 -10.62
N GLU A 372 12.95 -15.30 -10.44
CA GLU A 372 14.11 -16.17 -10.62
C GLU A 372 14.23 -17.24 -9.53
N LEU A 373 13.90 -16.90 -8.27
CA LEU A 373 14.21 -17.77 -7.12
C LEU A 373 12.99 -18.37 -6.45
N ILE A 374 11.83 -17.74 -6.53
CA ILE A 374 10.58 -18.29 -5.96
C ILE A 374 9.74 -18.90 -7.08
N LEU A 375 9.30 -18.08 -8.05
CA LEU A 375 8.35 -18.51 -9.08
C LEU A 375 8.89 -19.66 -9.94
N SER A 376 10.16 -19.62 -10.34
CA SER A 376 10.80 -20.67 -11.16
C SER A 376 10.96 -22.01 -10.44
N ASN A 377 10.94 -22.02 -9.11
CA ASN A 377 11.11 -23.21 -8.29
C ASN A 377 9.79 -23.85 -7.83
N LEU A 378 8.63 -23.25 -8.19
CA LEU A 378 7.33 -23.80 -7.83
C LEU A 378 7.08 -25.17 -8.49
N LYS A 379 6.44 -26.06 -7.73
CA LYS A 379 5.92 -27.34 -8.21
C LYS A 379 4.40 -27.38 -8.06
N ASP A 380 3.74 -28.18 -8.87
CA ASP A 380 2.27 -28.25 -8.89
C ASP A 380 1.68 -29.03 -7.71
N GLY A 381 2.47 -29.85 -7.02
CA GLY A 381 2.06 -30.63 -5.85
C GLY A 381 3.02 -30.50 -4.68
N PRO A 382 2.67 -31.08 -3.53
CA PRO A 382 3.55 -31.14 -2.38
C PRO A 382 4.90 -31.81 -2.71
N LEU A 383 5.95 -31.29 -2.10
CA LEU A 383 7.29 -31.86 -2.15
C LEU A 383 7.51 -32.82 -0.96
N PRO A 384 8.45 -33.77 -1.07
CA PRO A 384 8.96 -34.46 0.10
C PRO A 384 9.43 -33.46 1.17
N GLU A 385 9.21 -33.81 2.42
CA GLU A 385 9.66 -33.00 3.56
C GLU A 385 11.19 -32.87 3.57
N ASP A 386 11.68 -31.62 3.69
CA ASP A 386 13.10 -31.30 3.92
C ASP A 386 13.21 -30.64 5.31
N ALA A 387 13.21 -31.50 6.36
CA ALA A 387 13.22 -31.03 7.74
C ALA A 387 14.46 -30.18 8.07
N GLU A 388 15.60 -30.46 7.44
CA GLU A 388 16.83 -29.66 7.59
C GLU A 388 16.61 -28.25 7.06
N ALA A 389 16.18 -28.11 5.80
CA ALA A 389 15.96 -26.80 5.18
C ALA A 389 14.83 -26.01 5.86
N GLN A 390 13.77 -26.68 6.32
CA GLN A 390 12.70 -26.05 7.11
C GLN A 390 13.24 -25.51 8.45
N GLY A 391 14.09 -26.30 9.13
CA GLY A 391 14.74 -25.88 10.37
C GLY A 391 15.66 -24.67 10.15
N GLU A 392 16.45 -24.69 9.08
CA GLU A 392 17.31 -23.58 8.68
C GLU A 392 16.49 -22.32 8.34
N LEU A 393 15.43 -22.46 7.54
CA LEU A 393 14.53 -21.34 7.20
C LEU A 393 13.89 -20.74 8.46
N LYS A 394 13.36 -21.58 9.36
CA LYS A 394 12.77 -21.11 10.62
C LYS A 394 13.77 -20.35 11.49
N LYS A 395 15.03 -20.79 11.54
CA LYS A 395 16.10 -20.08 12.25
C LYS A 395 16.42 -18.76 11.55
N ARG A 396 16.53 -18.78 10.22
CA ARG A 396 16.87 -17.61 9.40
C ARG A 396 15.83 -16.52 9.54
N LEU A 397 14.54 -16.86 9.46
CA LEU A 397 13.42 -15.91 9.60
C LEU A 397 13.42 -15.17 10.95
N LYS A 398 13.86 -15.82 12.03
CA LYS A 398 13.97 -15.21 13.36
C LYS A 398 15.18 -14.30 13.52
N SER A 399 16.19 -14.45 12.68
CA SER A 399 17.47 -13.72 12.75
C SER A 399 17.64 -12.67 11.66
N LEU A 400 16.57 -12.33 10.91
CA LEU A 400 16.61 -11.29 9.91
C LEU A 400 16.92 -9.94 10.55
N GLU A 401 18.02 -9.31 10.12
CA GLU A 401 18.48 -8.04 10.67
C GLU A 401 19.28 -7.26 9.64
N ILE A 402 19.00 -5.97 9.55
CA ILE A 402 19.92 -5.00 8.93
C ILE A 402 21.00 -4.74 9.97
N ALA A 403 22.22 -5.13 9.66
CA ALA A 403 23.32 -4.98 10.61
C ALA A 403 23.44 -3.53 11.12
N PRO A 404 23.61 -3.31 12.44
CA PRO A 404 23.87 -1.98 12.97
C PRO A 404 25.23 -1.43 12.47
N VAL A 405 25.50 -0.16 12.73
CA VAL A 405 26.80 0.45 12.39
C VAL A 405 27.92 -0.30 13.13
N LYS A 406 28.84 -0.87 12.38
CA LYS A 406 30.01 -1.56 12.94
C LYS A 406 31.04 -0.53 13.44
N GLY A 407 31.73 -0.86 14.54
CA GLY A 407 32.76 -0.06 15.16
C GLY A 407 32.67 -0.03 16.66
N SER A 408 33.38 0.89 17.31
CA SER A 408 33.45 1.03 18.77
C SER A 408 33.14 2.46 19.21
N LEU A 409 33.34 2.79 20.48
CA LEU A 409 33.29 4.17 21.02
C LEU A 409 34.68 4.76 21.25
N GLU A 410 35.73 4.04 20.91
CA GLU A 410 37.10 4.54 21.10
C GLU A 410 37.32 5.80 20.25
N GLY A 411 37.80 6.88 20.88
CA GLY A 411 37.99 8.16 20.25
C GLY A 411 36.75 9.04 20.06
N VAL A 412 35.56 8.61 20.48
CA VAL A 412 34.30 9.38 20.32
C VAL A 412 34.33 10.69 21.10
N ALA A 413 35.13 10.79 22.17
CA ALA A 413 35.19 11.95 23.05
C ALA A 413 35.41 13.29 22.32
N LYS A 414 36.13 13.28 21.21
CA LYS A 414 36.40 14.46 20.39
C LYS A 414 35.14 15.09 19.77
N PHE A 415 34.06 14.32 19.60
CA PHE A 415 32.79 14.78 19.04
C PHE A 415 31.73 15.14 20.10
N LEU A 416 31.98 14.77 21.37
CA LEU A 416 30.97 14.94 22.41
C LEU A 416 30.79 16.40 22.84
N GLY A 417 29.54 16.77 23.11
CA GLY A 417 29.15 18.07 23.68
C GLY A 417 29.11 19.22 22.67
N LYS A 418 29.65 19.03 21.48
CA LYS A 418 29.75 20.06 20.45
C LYS A 418 28.49 20.11 19.61
N GLU A 419 27.86 21.28 19.52
CA GLU A 419 26.72 21.51 18.63
C GLU A 419 27.25 21.95 17.25
N ILE A 420 26.90 21.19 16.21
CA ILE A 420 27.37 21.41 14.85
C ILE A 420 26.22 22.04 14.08
N GLU A 421 26.37 23.31 13.71
CA GLU A 421 25.39 24.02 12.90
C GLU A 421 25.38 23.50 11.47
N VAL A 422 24.18 23.28 10.93
CA VAL A 422 23.95 22.78 9.58
C VAL A 422 23.63 23.94 8.65
N ALA A 423 24.30 23.97 7.49
CA ALA A 423 24.04 24.96 6.45
C ALA A 423 22.57 24.90 5.98
N LYS A 424 22.04 26.05 5.53
CA LYS A 424 20.65 26.17 5.06
C LYS A 424 20.32 25.07 4.06
N ASN A 425 19.25 24.36 4.29
CA ASN A 425 18.80 23.24 3.46
C ASN A 425 17.27 23.21 3.34
N SER A 426 16.76 22.48 2.36
CA SER A 426 15.33 22.43 2.04
C SER A 426 14.47 21.75 3.12
N ARG A 427 15.09 21.03 4.07
CA ARG A 427 14.40 20.31 5.15
C ARG A 427 14.37 21.06 6.46
N GLY A 428 15.10 22.17 6.57
CA GLY A 428 15.19 22.97 7.78
C GLY A 428 15.92 22.25 8.92
N ILE A 429 16.87 21.36 8.57
CA ILE A 429 17.80 20.77 9.54
C ILE A 429 18.71 21.90 10.03
N LYS A 430 18.77 22.12 11.34
CA LYS A 430 19.46 23.26 11.96
C LYS A 430 20.78 22.86 12.59
N SER A 431 20.78 21.83 13.43
CA SER A 431 22.00 21.40 14.12
C SER A 431 21.96 19.93 14.53
N VAL A 432 23.14 19.40 14.78
CA VAL A 432 23.36 18.05 15.31
C VAL A 432 24.34 18.11 16.47
N LYS A 433 24.05 17.42 17.57
CA LYS A 433 24.92 17.31 18.74
C LYS A 433 24.95 15.90 19.28
N LEU A 434 26.12 15.35 19.42
CA LEU A 434 26.36 14.05 20.07
C LEU A 434 26.80 14.31 21.51
N TYR A 435 26.21 13.59 22.48
CA TYR A 435 26.56 13.79 23.89
C TYR A 435 26.33 12.54 24.74
N ARG A 436 26.84 12.55 25.96
CA ARG A 436 26.50 11.59 27.00
C ARG A 436 25.70 12.30 28.09
N LYS A 437 24.60 11.69 28.52
CA LYS A 437 23.83 12.25 29.63
C LYS A 437 24.50 11.82 30.94
N PRO A 438 24.72 12.74 31.90
CA PRO A 438 25.30 12.40 33.19
C PRO A 438 24.50 11.33 33.90
N GLY A 439 25.17 10.25 34.34
CA GLY A 439 24.55 9.13 35.05
C GLY A 439 23.87 8.09 34.17
N GLU A 440 23.92 8.23 32.85
CA GLU A 440 23.44 7.22 31.89
C GLU A 440 24.63 6.67 31.08
N ASP A 441 24.67 5.32 30.95
CA ASP A 441 25.59 4.65 30.02
C ASP A 441 24.99 4.71 28.62
N GLY A 442 25.64 5.39 27.69
CA GLY A 442 25.22 5.46 26.30
C GLY A 442 25.43 6.80 25.65
N LEU A 443 25.30 6.78 24.34
CA LEU A 443 25.31 8.00 23.52
C LEU A 443 23.89 8.48 23.25
N ARG A 444 23.75 9.79 23.13
CA ARG A 444 22.53 10.44 22.70
C ARG A 444 22.83 11.42 21.58
N LEU A 445 21.85 11.59 20.71
CA LEU A 445 21.88 12.53 19.60
C LEU A 445 20.78 13.56 19.79
N VAL A 446 21.16 14.84 19.84
CA VAL A 446 20.21 15.95 19.63
C VAL A 446 20.23 16.30 18.14
N PHE A 447 19.07 16.23 17.50
CA PHE A 447 18.88 16.57 16.09
C PHE A 447 17.77 17.61 15.98
N LYS A 448 18.12 18.84 15.59
CA LYS A 448 17.17 19.96 15.48
C LYS A 448 16.71 20.13 14.04
N VAL A 449 15.41 20.11 13.83
CA VAL A 449 14.77 20.31 12.53
C VAL A 449 13.63 21.29 12.70
N LYS A 450 13.65 22.43 12.00
CA LYS A 450 12.66 23.52 12.18
C LYS A 450 12.43 23.81 13.65
N ASP A 451 11.23 23.56 14.16
CA ASP A 451 10.83 23.82 15.53
C ASP A 451 10.92 22.59 16.44
N ALA A 452 11.29 21.44 15.87
CA ALA A 452 11.45 20.20 16.62
C ALA A 452 12.89 20.02 17.11
N THR A 453 13.04 19.68 18.38
CA THR A 453 14.28 19.20 18.98
C THR A 453 14.08 17.73 19.33
N ASN A 454 14.82 16.86 18.66
CA ASN A 454 14.81 15.42 18.88
C ASN A 454 16.02 15.04 19.73
N ASP A 455 15.80 14.39 20.86
CA ASP A 455 16.83 13.85 21.74
C ASP A 455 16.63 12.33 21.82
N ILE A 456 17.45 11.58 21.08
CA ILE A 456 17.28 10.15 20.86
C ILE A 456 18.53 9.38 21.28
N PRO A 457 18.38 8.14 21.80
CA PRO A 457 19.54 7.29 22.12
C PRO A 457 20.30 6.91 20.85
N VAL A 458 21.54 6.49 20.96
CA VAL A 458 22.36 5.96 19.87
C VAL A 458 22.92 4.61 20.26
N GLY A 459 22.45 3.55 19.62
CA GLY A 459 22.92 2.19 19.83
C GLY A 459 24.33 1.97 19.27
N VAL A 460 25.16 1.24 19.99
CA VAL A 460 26.51 0.86 19.58
C VAL A 460 26.57 -0.65 19.41
N GLY A 461 26.81 -1.11 18.19
CA GLY A 461 26.71 -2.54 17.84
C GLY A 461 25.28 -3.10 17.94
N ARG A 462 24.29 -2.26 18.10
CA ARG A 462 22.86 -2.60 18.16
C ARG A 462 22.01 -1.42 17.67
N TRP A 463 20.72 -1.64 17.51
CA TRP A 463 19.73 -0.60 17.26
C TRP A 463 19.05 -0.20 18.57
N ASP A 464 19.06 1.11 18.89
CA ASP A 464 18.34 1.65 20.03
C ASP A 464 17.11 2.45 19.55
N GLU A 465 15.99 2.29 20.26
CA GLU A 465 14.72 2.92 19.91
C GLU A 465 14.58 4.31 20.49
N GLY A 466 14.12 5.24 19.67
CA GLY A 466 13.75 6.60 20.05
C GLY A 466 12.52 7.06 19.29
N VAL A 467 12.11 8.30 19.52
CA VAL A 467 11.03 8.95 18.78
C VAL A 467 11.58 10.22 18.15
N MET A 468 11.35 10.39 16.85
CA MET A 468 11.84 11.54 16.10
C MET A 468 10.72 12.22 15.35
N ARG A 469 10.65 13.55 15.45
CA ARG A 469 9.75 14.41 14.70
C ARG A 469 10.55 15.20 13.67
N ILE A 470 10.21 15.03 12.40
CA ILE A 470 10.84 15.74 11.28
C ILE A 470 9.82 16.42 10.37
N ASP A 471 8.68 16.85 10.90
CA ASP A 471 7.61 17.54 10.19
C ASP A 471 8.14 18.79 9.49
N ASN A 472 8.48 18.63 8.25
CA ASN A 472 8.96 19.76 7.46
C ASN A 472 8.20 19.92 6.14
N GLN A 473 7.12 19.17 5.99
CA GLN A 473 6.29 19.17 4.78
C GLN A 473 4.81 19.28 5.13
N LYS A 474 4.01 19.74 4.18
CA LYS A 474 2.57 19.62 4.29
C LYS A 474 2.22 18.12 4.32
N ALA A 475 1.23 17.77 5.12
CA ALA A 475 0.82 16.37 5.38
C ALA A 475 0.51 15.60 4.09
N GLU A 476 -0.02 16.30 3.13
CA GLU A 476 -0.44 15.81 1.83
C GLU A 476 0.70 15.60 0.83
N THR A 477 1.92 16.07 1.12
CA THR A 477 3.06 15.93 0.20
C THR A 477 3.40 14.45 0.00
N LEU A 478 3.58 14.03 -1.25
CA LEU A 478 4.00 12.68 -1.58
C LEU A 478 5.29 12.29 -0.85
N GLY A 479 5.23 11.23 -0.04
CA GLY A 479 6.34 10.79 0.80
C GLY A 479 6.61 11.70 1.99
N ALA A 480 5.63 12.50 2.42
CA ALA A 480 5.74 13.27 3.66
C ALA A 480 5.89 12.34 4.86
N ILE A 481 6.86 12.66 5.71
CA ILE A 481 7.02 12.04 7.02
C ILE A 481 6.31 12.96 8.00
N LEU A 482 5.29 12.46 8.67
CA LEU A 482 4.38 13.24 9.48
C LEU A 482 4.50 12.87 10.96
N GLY A 483 4.38 13.89 11.80
CA GLY A 483 4.32 13.71 13.24
C GLY A 483 5.56 13.04 13.83
N SER A 484 5.38 12.43 14.97
CA SER A 484 6.41 11.66 15.64
C SER A 484 6.49 10.27 15.05
N GLN A 485 7.67 9.88 14.60
CA GLN A 485 7.98 8.57 14.03
C GLN A 485 8.85 7.79 15.01
N LYS A 486 8.66 6.48 15.04
CA LYS A 486 9.60 5.57 15.67
C LYS A 486 10.93 5.63 14.92
N ALA A 487 11.99 5.93 15.64
CA ALA A 487 13.34 6.06 15.12
C ALA A 487 14.24 4.98 15.71
N MET A 488 14.91 4.23 14.85
CA MET A 488 15.88 3.23 15.27
C MET A 488 17.28 3.71 14.89
N THR A 489 18.16 3.81 15.86
CA THR A 489 19.45 4.48 15.73
C THR A 489 20.60 3.55 16.00
N SER A 490 21.67 3.66 15.20
CA SER A 490 22.92 2.99 15.46
C SER A 490 24.09 3.87 15.01
N GLY A 491 25.17 3.94 15.83
CA GLY A 491 26.34 4.73 15.50
C GLY A 491 27.61 4.19 16.15
N ALA A 492 28.73 4.39 15.48
CA ALA A 492 30.06 3.97 15.96
C ALA A 492 31.19 4.76 15.30
N MET A 493 32.34 4.78 15.94
CA MET A 493 33.61 5.22 15.36
C MET A 493 34.05 4.24 14.29
N GLN A 494 34.56 4.77 13.21
CA GLN A 494 35.11 4.03 12.08
C GLN A 494 36.66 4.00 12.15
N GLU A 495 37.29 3.11 11.40
CA GLU A 495 38.75 2.97 11.32
C GLU A 495 39.44 4.25 10.83
N ASP A 496 38.78 5.05 9.99
CA ASP A 496 39.28 6.34 9.51
C ASP A 496 39.18 7.48 10.54
N GLY A 497 38.72 7.17 11.77
CA GLY A 497 38.55 8.12 12.84
C GLY A 497 37.26 8.99 12.73
N SER A 498 36.39 8.75 11.77
CA SER A 498 35.08 9.37 11.69
C SER A 498 34.08 8.68 12.63
N PHE A 499 33.01 9.38 13.01
CA PHE A 499 31.84 8.78 13.66
C PHE A 499 30.70 8.70 12.67
N LYS A 500 30.21 7.49 12.41
CA LYS A 500 29.09 7.22 11.51
C LYS A 500 27.85 6.87 12.31
N LEU A 501 26.71 7.45 11.92
CA LEU A 501 25.40 7.22 12.52
C LEU A 501 24.36 6.99 11.43
N ARG A 502 23.44 6.06 11.65
CA ARG A 502 22.22 5.88 10.87
C ARG A 502 20.98 5.91 11.77
N ILE A 503 19.92 6.56 11.27
CA ILE A 503 18.60 6.61 11.87
C ILE A 503 17.61 6.08 10.85
N TYR A 504 16.89 5.00 11.14
CA TYR A 504 15.72 4.57 10.37
C TYR A 504 14.44 5.13 10.97
N LEU A 505 13.52 5.59 10.12
CA LEU A 505 12.16 5.92 10.49
C LEU A 505 11.27 4.75 10.08
N THR A 506 11.02 3.81 10.99
CA THR A 506 10.59 2.44 10.67
C THR A 506 9.20 2.31 10.05
N GLY A 507 8.33 3.32 10.18
CA GLY A 507 7.04 3.38 9.46
C GLY A 507 7.17 3.84 8.00
N THR A 508 8.39 4.09 7.51
CA THR A 508 8.65 4.69 6.20
C THR A 508 9.84 4.04 5.51
N THR A 509 10.13 4.46 4.29
CA THR A 509 11.36 4.08 3.57
C THR A 509 12.55 4.97 3.93
N ALA A 510 12.36 6.00 4.76
CA ALA A 510 13.37 7.02 4.98
C ALA A 510 14.39 6.62 6.05
N TYR A 511 15.64 6.99 5.79
CA TYR A 511 16.70 6.96 6.79
C TYR A 511 17.55 8.23 6.73
N ILE A 512 18.25 8.51 7.83
CA ILE A 512 19.19 9.63 7.93
C ILE A 512 20.57 9.05 8.24
N ASP A 513 21.53 9.37 7.40
CA ASP A 513 22.94 9.13 7.66
C ASP A 513 23.60 10.41 8.12
N VAL A 514 24.47 10.31 9.12
CA VAL A 514 25.32 11.39 9.61
C VAL A 514 26.74 10.87 9.78
N VAL A 515 27.68 11.61 9.25
CA VAL A 515 29.11 11.37 9.45
C VAL A 515 29.75 12.60 10.07
N LEU A 516 30.43 12.42 11.21
CA LEU A 516 31.25 13.44 11.86
C LEU A 516 32.70 13.08 11.63
N ALA A 517 33.47 14.02 11.11
CA ALA A 517 34.90 13.86 10.88
C ALA A 517 35.66 15.08 11.40
N GLU A 518 36.87 14.86 11.91
CA GLU A 518 37.79 15.95 12.28
C GLU A 518 38.70 16.25 11.07
N LYS A 519 38.70 17.52 10.70
CA LYS A 519 39.60 18.03 9.64
C LYS A 519 40.18 19.37 10.06
N ASP A 520 41.49 19.47 10.07
CA ASP A 520 42.23 20.71 10.42
C ASP A 520 41.83 21.26 11.80
N GLY A 521 41.63 20.38 12.80
CA GLY A 521 41.20 20.74 14.17
C GLY A 521 39.73 21.13 14.32
N LYS A 522 38.96 21.10 13.24
CA LYS A 522 37.53 21.43 13.22
C LYS A 522 36.68 20.17 12.98
N ILE A 523 35.48 20.15 13.51
CA ILE A 523 34.54 19.06 13.23
C ILE A 523 33.72 19.42 12.01
N ALA A 524 33.77 18.58 11.01
CA ALA A 524 32.89 18.60 9.85
C ALA A 524 31.75 17.58 10.01
N LEU A 525 30.57 17.95 9.57
CA LEU A 525 29.40 17.09 9.48
C LEU A 525 29.00 16.96 8.02
N ALA A 526 28.80 15.73 7.56
CA ALA A 526 28.10 15.40 6.33
C ALA A 526 26.90 14.53 6.66
N GLY A 527 25.76 14.83 6.07
CA GLY A 527 24.54 14.05 6.30
C GLY A 527 23.69 13.93 5.05
N GLU A 528 22.88 12.88 5.04
CA GLU A 528 21.90 12.61 3.99
C GLU A 528 20.61 12.09 4.61
N LEU A 529 19.48 12.76 4.32
CA LEU A 529 18.17 12.19 4.48
C LEU A 529 17.81 11.49 3.16
N TRP A 530 17.75 10.17 3.18
CA TRP A 530 17.33 9.38 2.03
C TRP A 530 15.81 9.14 2.04
N GLY A 531 15.22 9.01 0.87
CA GLY A 531 13.79 8.79 0.67
C GLY A 531 13.25 9.67 -0.45
N MET A 532 11.95 9.60 -0.71
CA MET A 532 11.31 10.54 -1.63
C MET A 532 11.49 11.97 -1.11
N ASN A 533 12.07 12.85 -1.91
CA ASN A 533 12.48 14.19 -1.52
C ASN A 533 13.67 14.22 -0.53
N GLY A 534 14.60 13.32 -0.67
CA GLY A 534 15.85 13.31 0.08
C GLY A 534 16.66 14.60 -0.03
N VAL A 535 17.52 14.86 0.94
CA VAL A 535 18.40 16.04 0.96
C VAL A 535 19.76 15.67 1.54
N ARG A 536 20.83 16.18 0.93
CA ARG A 536 22.15 16.21 1.55
C ARG A 536 22.34 17.49 2.33
N PHE A 537 22.99 17.40 3.46
CA PHE A 537 23.25 18.54 4.33
C PHE A 537 24.66 18.45 4.90
N ALA A 538 25.25 19.58 5.24
CA ALA A 538 26.59 19.67 5.81
C ALA A 538 26.66 20.77 6.87
N GLY A 539 27.60 20.62 7.79
CA GLY A 539 27.85 21.57 8.84
C GLY A 539 29.31 21.57 9.30
N LYS A 540 29.67 22.56 10.11
CA LYS A 540 31.00 22.67 10.71
C LYS A 540 30.87 23.21 12.14
N HIS A 541 31.80 22.80 12.99
CA HIS A 541 32.02 23.37 14.32
C HIS A 541 33.49 23.79 14.39
N ASP A 542 33.73 25.05 14.71
CA ASP A 542 35.07 25.65 14.84
C ASP A 542 35.74 25.29 16.17
#